data_dc81e6dbed24a38227eb3b11632f32c7
#
_entry.id   dc81e6dbed24a38227eb3b11632f32c7
#
_cell.length_a   1.000
_cell.length_b   1.000
_cell.length_c   1.000
_cell.angle_alpha   90.00
_cell.angle_beta   90.00
_cell.angle_gamma   90.00
#
_symmetry.space_group_name_H-M   'P 1'
#
loop_
_entity.id
_entity.type
_entity.pdbx_description
1 polymer ?
#
loop_
_entity_poly.entity_id
_entity_poly.type
_entity_poly.pdbx_seq_one_letter_code
_entity_poly.pdbx_strand_id
1 'polypeptide(L)'
;MCARVTLTIDDIDEIAGMLDAELSPEDARRYKRRYNVAPSDTHWMLEYGADRRVLVPAKWGYVPTSPPGRARKPLINVRGEQVGSGHGFREAFASRRCAVVTDGFFEWNQRREPFWYHRPDGGLVLLGGLFQGAADAEREPRFTVLTTRPNKLISAIHDRMPVIVPAARIDDWLTAPPADAAALIAPAPEDTLIATPVSRRVNKVANDDAACLAPPEADAQGSLF
;
A
#
# COMPACT_ATOMS: atom_id res chain seq x y z
N MET A 1 6.07 -10.14 2.01
CA MET A 1 6.10 -8.66 1.90
C MET A 1 4.95 -8.24 1.03
N CYS A 2 4.18 -7.25 1.49
CA CYS A 2 3.01 -6.74 0.77
C CYS A 2 3.36 -6.42 -0.70
N ALA A 3 2.78 -7.18 -1.61
CA ALA A 3 3.00 -7.05 -3.05
C ALA A 3 1.67 -7.08 -3.84
N ARG A 4 0.56 -7.01 -3.15
CA ARG A 4 -0.78 -6.91 -3.72
C ARG A 4 -1.69 -6.15 -2.79
N VAL A 5 -2.46 -5.23 -3.33
CA VAL A 5 -3.45 -4.45 -2.57
C VAL A 5 -4.78 -4.42 -3.30
N THR A 6 -5.80 -4.01 -2.57
CA THR A 6 -7.15 -3.76 -3.08
C THR A 6 -7.56 -2.32 -2.85
N LEU A 7 -8.46 -1.83 -3.68
CA LEU A 7 -9.24 -0.62 -3.45
C LEU A 7 -10.56 -0.81 -4.17
N THR A 8 -11.57 -1.28 -3.44
CA THR A 8 -12.82 -1.78 -3.99
C THR A 8 -14.02 -0.87 -3.76
N ILE A 9 -13.82 0.26 -3.08
CA ILE A 9 -14.83 1.32 -2.92
C ILE A 9 -15.21 1.86 -4.31
N ASP A 10 -16.50 2.06 -4.55
CA ASP A 10 -17.01 2.40 -5.88
C ASP A 10 -16.62 3.80 -6.35
N ASP A 11 -16.59 4.74 -5.45
CA ASP A 11 -16.46 6.16 -5.76
C ASP A 11 -15.17 6.75 -5.17
N ILE A 12 -14.35 7.34 -6.03
CA ILE A 12 -13.11 8.00 -5.61
C ILE A 12 -13.37 9.32 -4.89
N ASP A 13 -14.49 9.99 -5.17
CA ASP A 13 -14.87 11.21 -4.47
C ASP A 13 -15.29 10.89 -3.02
N GLU A 14 -15.89 9.72 -2.78
CA GLU A 14 -16.13 9.21 -1.42
C GLU A 14 -14.80 8.98 -0.69
N ILE A 15 -13.82 8.36 -1.34
CA ILE A 15 -12.48 8.15 -0.77
C ILE A 15 -11.81 9.49 -0.47
N ALA A 16 -11.86 10.45 -1.39
CA ALA A 16 -11.30 11.79 -1.18
C ALA A 16 -11.97 12.49 0.00
N GLY A 17 -13.30 12.37 0.13
CA GLY A 17 -14.06 12.90 1.26
C GLY A 17 -13.67 12.25 2.60
N MET A 18 -13.51 10.93 2.65
CA MET A 18 -13.05 10.21 3.86
C MET A 18 -11.65 10.66 4.30
N LEU A 19 -10.80 11.06 3.35
CA LEU A 19 -9.41 11.47 3.60
C LEU A 19 -9.25 12.98 3.76
N ASP A 20 -10.33 13.76 3.61
CA ASP A 20 -10.28 15.23 3.54
C ASP A 20 -9.19 15.70 2.56
N ALA A 21 -9.23 15.15 1.35
CA ALA A 21 -8.22 15.35 0.33
C ALA A 21 -8.77 15.98 -0.93
N GLU A 22 -7.98 16.86 -1.54
CA GLU A 22 -8.25 17.37 -2.87
C GLU A 22 -8.02 16.29 -3.92
N LEU A 23 -8.90 16.24 -4.91
CA LEU A 23 -8.83 15.33 -6.04
C LEU A 23 -9.08 16.09 -7.33
N SER A 24 -8.17 16.00 -8.30
CA SER A 24 -8.40 16.65 -9.58
C SER A 24 -9.52 15.94 -10.38
N PRO A 25 -10.39 16.68 -11.09
CA PRO A 25 -11.40 16.04 -11.94
C PRO A 25 -10.83 15.17 -13.06
N GLU A 26 -9.59 15.43 -13.48
CA GLU A 26 -8.90 14.61 -14.47
C GLU A 26 -8.51 13.26 -13.88
N ASP A 27 -7.94 13.25 -12.68
CA ASP A 27 -7.56 12.01 -12.00
C ASP A 27 -8.80 11.21 -11.57
N ALA A 28 -9.86 11.88 -11.08
CA ALA A 28 -11.11 11.23 -10.72
C ALA A 28 -11.65 10.35 -11.86
N ARG A 29 -11.60 10.85 -13.12
CA ARG A 29 -12.04 10.10 -14.31
C ARG A 29 -11.19 8.84 -14.60
N ARG A 30 -10.00 8.74 -14.05
CA ARG A 30 -9.09 7.58 -14.22
C ARG A 30 -9.36 6.47 -13.21
N TYR A 31 -10.18 6.74 -12.20
CA TYR A 31 -10.47 5.78 -11.16
C TYR A 31 -11.29 4.60 -11.68
N LYS A 32 -10.95 3.45 -11.16
CA LYS A 32 -11.76 2.23 -11.22
C LYS A 32 -11.44 1.37 -10.01
N ARG A 33 -12.40 0.62 -9.53
CA ARG A 33 -12.17 -0.40 -8.50
C ARG A 33 -11.09 -1.37 -8.92
N ARG A 34 -10.27 -1.75 -7.98
CA ARG A 34 -9.19 -2.71 -8.19
C ARG A 34 -9.19 -3.75 -7.08
N TYR A 35 -9.18 -4.99 -7.47
CA TYR A 35 -9.21 -6.15 -6.57
C TYR A 35 -7.86 -6.85 -6.47
N ASN A 36 -6.87 -6.47 -7.27
CA ASN A 36 -5.59 -7.16 -7.36
C ASN A 36 -4.50 -6.27 -7.95
N VAL A 37 -4.27 -5.10 -7.35
CA VAL A 37 -3.21 -4.18 -7.75
C VAL A 37 -1.85 -4.80 -7.48
N ALA A 38 -0.98 -4.85 -8.47
CA ALA A 38 0.35 -5.42 -8.40
C ALA A 38 1.45 -4.37 -8.58
N PRO A 39 2.70 -4.67 -8.21
CA PRO A 39 3.84 -3.83 -8.54
C PRO A 39 3.89 -3.46 -10.03
N SER A 40 4.25 -2.24 -10.31
CA SER A 40 4.25 -1.57 -11.62
C SER A 40 2.88 -1.10 -12.12
N ASP A 41 1.80 -1.43 -11.43
CA ASP A 41 0.51 -0.79 -11.68
C ASP A 41 0.49 0.63 -11.13
N THR A 42 -0.39 1.46 -11.71
CA THR A 42 -0.78 2.74 -11.12
C THR A 42 -1.81 2.49 -10.04
N HIS A 43 -1.62 3.15 -8.89
CA HIS A 43 -2.50 3.09 -7.74
C HIS A 43 -2.56 4.44 -7.03
N TRP A 44 -3.42 4.58 -6.06
CA TRP A 44 -3.70 5.85 -5.40
C TRP A 44 -2.84 6.04 -4.15
N MET A 45 -2.25 7.21 -4.03
CA MET A 45 -1.55 7.63 -2.83
C MET A 45 -2.06 9.00 -2.37
N LEU A 46 -2.03 9.21 -1.06
CA LEU A 46 -2.28 10.47 -0.40
C LEU A 46 -0.93 11.11 -0.09
N GLU A 47 -0.73 12.32 -0.51
CA GLU A 47 0.42 13.15 -0.16
C GLU A 47 -0.04 14.48 0.44
N TYR A 48 0.89 15.25 0.99
CA TYR A 48 0.62 16.61 1.44
C TYR A 48 1.17 17.59 0.40
N GLY A 49 0.24 18.29 -0.27
CA GLY A 49 0.55 19.31 -1.25
C GLY A 49 1.05 20.61 -0.60
N ALA A 50 0.72 21.75 -1.19
CA ALA A 50 1.17 23.05 -0.68
C ALA A 50 0.60 23.36 0.72
N ASP A 51 -0.67 23.06 0.96
CA ASP A 51 -1.40 23.41 2.18
C ASP A 51 -2.46 22.38 2.63
N ARG A 52 -2.62 21.30 1.90
CA ARG A 52 -3.64 20.28 2.12
C ARG A 52 -3.25 18.91 1.62
N ARG A 53 -4.03 17.90 1.99
CA ARG A 53 -3.91 16.55 1.47
C ARG A 53 -4.38 16.51 0.01
N VAL A 54 -3.64 15.76 -0.81
CA VAL A 54 -3.96 15.58 -2.23
C VAL A 54 -3.95 14.08 -2.52
N LEU A 55 -5.01 13.61 -3.18
CA LEU A 55 -5.12 12.23 -3.62
C LEU A 55 -4.72 12.13 -5.10
N VAL A 56 -3.64 11.42 -5.37
CA VAL A 56 -3.04 11.34 -6.71
C VAL A 56 -2.76 9.91 -7.14
N PRO A 57 -2.89 9.59 -8.45
CA PRO A 57 -2.43 8.33 -8.98
C PRO A 57 -0.89 8.32 -9.08
N ALA A 58 -0.29 7.19 -8.72
CA ALA A 58 1.16 7.01 -8.77
C ALA A 58 1.52 5.56 -9.09
N LYS A 59 2.65 5.35 -9.74
CA LYS A 59 3.12 4.01 -10.10
C LYS A 59 3.81 3.31 -8.95
N TRP A 60 3.41 2.08 -8.67
CA TRP A 60 4.05 1.29 -7.62
C TRP A 60 5.43 0.79 -8.06
N GLY A 61 6.47 1.37 -7.52
CA GLY A 61 7.85 1.03 -7.82
C GLY A 61 8.77 2.25 -7.81
N TYR A 62 9.26 2.62 -6.64
CA TYR A 62 10.21 3.70 -6.42
C TYR A 62 11.57 3.37 -7.05
N VAL A 63 12.14 4.30 -7.81
CA VAL A 63 13.47 4.13 -8.42
C VAL A 63 14.48 5.01 -7.69
N PRO A 64 15.33 4.45 -6.81
CA PRO A 64 16.33 5.24 -6.10
C PRO A 64 17.28 5.95 -7.08
N THR A 65 17.65 7.20 -6.75
CA THR A 65 18.67 7.94 -7.48
C THR A 65 19.95 7.12 -7.59
N SER A 66 20.53 7.07 -8.76
CA SER A 66 21.68 6.26 -9.08
C SER A 66 22.71 7.10 -9.86
N PRO A 67 24.01 6.85 -9.69
CA PRO A 67 25.00 7.44 -10.59
C PRO A 67 24.68 7.10 -12.06
N PRO A 68 25.04 7.97 -13.01
CA PRO A 68 24.85 7.72 -14.43
C PRO A 68 25.37 6.35 -14.86
N GLY A 69 24.61 5.64 -15.69
CA GLY A 69 25.00 4.34 -16.26
C GLY A 69 24.62 3.10 -15.42
N ARG A 70 24.01 3.26 -14.24
CA ARG A 70 23.57 2.11 -13.41
C ARG A 70 22.06 2.13 -13.21
N ALA A 71 21.34 1.43 -14.06
CA ALA A 71 19.89 1.20 -13.88
C ALA A 71 19.62 0.44 -12.57
N ARG A 72 18.71 0.95 -11.75
CA ARG A 72 18.24 0.25 -10.54
C ARG A 72 16.87 -0.34 -10.79
N LYS A 73 16.63 -1.53 -10.25
CA LYS A 73 15.28 -2.12 -10.24
C LYS A 73 14.36 -1.28 -9.35
N PRO A 74 13.11 -1.06 -9.76
CA PRO A 74 12.13 -0.41 -8.91
C PRO A 74 11.95 -1.17 -7.58
N LEU A 75 11.88 -0.42 -6.49
CA LEU A 75 11.65 -0.94 -5.14
C LEU A 75 10.17 -0.82 -4.82
N ILE A 76 9.54 -1.94 -4.59
CA ILE A 76 8.12 -2.02 -4.23
C ILE A 76 7.91 -1.87 -2.73
N ASN A 77 8.90 -2.32 -1.94
CA ASN A 77 8.90 -2.20 -0.48
C ASN A 77 10.29 -1.77 0.02
N VAL A 78 10.30 -0.99 1.09
CA VAL A 78 11.49 -0.55 1.81
C VAL A 78 11.31 -0.84 3.30
N ARG A 79 12.36 -1.31 3.96
CA ARG A 79 12.34 -1.48 5.42
C ARG A 79 12.32 -0.12 6.11
N GLY A 80 11.29 0.14 6.91
CA GLY A 80 11.12 1.40 7.62
C GLY A 80 12.29 1.72 8.56
N GLU A 81 12.91 0.70 9.15
CA GLU A 81 14.07 0.86 10.01
C GLU A 81 15.30 1.47 9.30
N GLN A 82 15.31 1.44 7.98
CA GLN A 82 16.45 1.92 7.16
C GLN A 82 16.26 3.34 6.63
N VAL A 83 15.05 3.92 6.72
CA VAL A 83 14.76 5.23 6.08
C VAL A 83 15.47 6.40 6.75
N GLY A 84 15.73 6.31 8.05
CA GLY A 84 16.43 7.36 8.82
C GLY A 84 17.95 7.32 8.70
N SER A 85 18.55 6.16 8.44
CA SER A 85 20.01 5.93 8.44
C SER A 85 20.61 5.71 7.06
N GLY A 86 19.80 5.32 6.06
CA GLY A 86 20.27 5.00 4.71
C GLY A 86 20.38 6.22 3.81
N HIS A 87 21.49 6.33 3.07
CA HIS A 87 21.75 7.46 2.15
C HIS A 87 20.73 7.59 1.00
N GLY A 88 19.93 6.55 0.72
CA GLY A 88 19.02 6.53 -0.42
C GLY A 88 17.58 7.01 -0.11
N PHE A 89 17.17 7.07 1.17
CA PHE A 89 15.78 7.35 1.53
C PHE A 89 15.60 8.49 2.52
N ARG A 90 16.69 8.99 3.14
CA ARG A 90 16.62 10.05 4.16
C ARG A 90 15.88 11.29 3.66
N GLU A 91 16.21 11.76 2.46
CA GLU A 91 15.56 12.93 1.87
C GLU A 91 14.08 12.66 1.56
N ALA A 92 13.77 11.51 0.94
CA ALA A 92 12.39 11.12 0.69
C ALA A 92 11.59 10.95 1.99
N PHE A 93 12.20 10.40 3.04
CA PHE A 93 11.57 10.28 4.34
C PHE A 93 11.39 11.63 5.02
N ALA A 94 12.26 12.59 4.77
CA ALA A 94 12.12 13.93 5.34
C ALA A 94 11.00 14.75 4.68
N SER A 95 10.78 14.60 3.37
CA SER A 95 9.93 15.54 2.62
C SER A 95 8.95 14.90 1.63
N ARG A 96 8.98 13.58 1.43
CA ARG A 96 8.18 12.88 0.43
C ARG A 96 7.58 11.59 1.01
N ARG A 97 6.93 11.71 2.15
CA ARG A 97 6.09 10.66 2.72
C ARG A 97 4.73 10.70 2.07
N CYS A 98 4.16 9.53 1.84
CA CYS A 98 2.80 9.35 1.36
C CYS A 98 2.10 8.24 2.12
N ALA A 99 0.79 8.15 1.99
CA ALA A 99 0.03 6.99 2.39
C ALA A 99 -0.59 6.35 1.15
N VAL A 100 -0.28 5.08 0.91
CA VAL A 100 -0.91 4.31 -0.17
C VAL A 100 -2.31 3.94 0.29
N VAL A 101 -3.31 4.37 -0.47
CA VAL A 101 -4.73 4.25 -0.10
C VAL A 101 -5.25 2.90 -0.55
N THR A 102 -5.63 2.07 0.40
CA THR A 102 -6.16 0.72 0.14
C THR A 102 -7.35 0.44 1.05
N ASP A 103 -8.12 -0.58 0.76
CA ASP A 103 -9.07 -1.19 1.70
C ASP A 103 -8.61 -2.56 2.19
N GLY A 104 -7.47 -3.06 1.66
CA GLY A 104 -6.83 -4.27 2.13
C GLY A 104 -5.60 -4.65 1.30
N PHE A 105 -4.90 -5.66 1.77
CA PHE A 105 -3.73 -6.21 1.09
C PHE A 105 -3.67 -7.72 1.25
N PHE A 106 -2.90 -8.39 0.38
CA PHE A 106 -2.74 -9.84 0.42
C PHE A 106 -1.36 -10.24 0.91
N GLU A 107 -1.34 -11.33 1.68
CA GLU A 107 -0.15 -12.13 1.96
C GLU A 107 -0.46 -13.61 1.76
N TRP A 108 0.58 -14.39 1.52
CA TRP A 108 0.48 -15.82 1.23
C TRP A 108 1.23 -16.64 2.25
N ASN A 109 0.61 -17.71 2.71
CA ASN A 109 1.30 -18.68 3.53
C ASN A 109 2.29 -19.53 2.70
N GLN A 110 3.01 -20.43 3.36
CA GLN A 110 4.01 -21.31 2.72
C GLN A 110 3.40 -22.23 1.63
N ARG A 111 2.09 -22.51 1.69
CA ARG A 111 1.36 -23.29 0.69
C ARG A 111 0.83 -22.42 -0.46
N ARG A 112 1.21 -21.15 -0.50
CA ARG A 112 0.74 -20.16 -1.49
C ARG A 112 -0.78 -19.96 -1.45
N GLU A 113 -1.38 -20.13 -0.28
CA GLU A 113 -2.76 -19.81 -0.01
C GLU A 113 -2.85 -18.34 0.35
N PRO A 114 -3.69 -17.56 -0.36
CA PRO A 114 -3.80 -16.14 -0.13
C PRO A 114 -4.73 -15.82 1.04
N PHE A 115 -4.34 -14.80 1.81
CA PHE A 115 -5.16 -14.18 2.83
C PHE A 115 -5.28 -12.69 2.53
N TRP A 116 -6.50 -12.18 2.59
CA TRP A 116 -6.79 -10.77 2.48
C TRP A 116 -6.84 -10.16 3.89
N TYR A 117 -5.97 -9.21 4.13
CA TYR A 117 -5.88 -8.45 5.36
C TYR A 117 -6.62 -7.14 5.18
N HIS A 118 -7.65 -6.91 5.95
CA HIS A 118 -8.51 -5.73 5.87
C HIS A 118 -9.04 -5.34 7.25
N ARG A 119 -9.61 -4.15 7.37
CA ARG A 119 -10.23 -3.71 8.61
C ARG A 119 -11.55 -4.44 8.86
N PRO A 120 -11.89 -4.75 10.13
CA PRO A 120 -13.17 -5.39 10.47
C PRO A 120 -14.41 -4.57 10.06
N ASP A 121 -14.26 -3.23 10.05
CA ASP A 121 -15.31 -2.28 9.69
C ASP A 121 -15.39 -1.99 8.17
N GLY A 122 -14.53 -2.61 7.36
CA GLY A 122 -14.45 -2.39 5.92
C GLY A 122 -13.85 -1.04 5.51
N GLY A 123 -13.30 -0.28 6.46
CA GLY A 123 -12.72 1.03 6.19
C GLY A 123 -11.36 0.98 5.50
N LEU A 124 -10.85 2.15 5.11
CA LEU A 124 -9.55 2.28 4.45
C LEU A 124 -8.40 1.81 5.34
N VAL A 125 -7.42 1.20 4.70
CA VAL A 125 -6.12 0.82 5.25
C VAL A 125 -5.06 1.69 4.58
N LEU A 126 -4.47 2.62 5.33
CA LEU A 126 -3.48 3.56 4.82
C LEU A 126 -2.08 3.00 5.05
N LEU A 127 -1.39 2.62 3.97
CA LEU A 127 -0.05 2.07 4.08
C LEU A 127 0.99 3.18 3.97
N GLY A 128 1.83 3.33 4.99
CA GLY A 128 2.91 4.30 4.98
C GLY A 128 3.90 4.03 3.85
N GLY A 129 4.21 5.05 3.09
CA GLY A 129 5.07 4.97 1.92
C GLY A 129 5.97 6.18 1.75
N LEU A 130 6.87 6.06 0.79
CA LEU A 130 7.66 7.16 0.25
C LEU A 130 7.37 7.30 -1.23
N PHE A 131 7.41 8.55 -1.71
CA PHE A 131 7.23 8.77 -3.14
C PHE A 131 8.38 9.58 -3.73
N GLN A 132 8.51 9.52 -5.02
CA GLN A 132 9.28 10.44 -5.85
C GLN A 132 8.32 11.11 -6.81
N GLY A 133 8.41 12.44 -6.89
CA GLY A 133 7.71 13.19 -7.90
C GLY A 133 8.19 12.81 -9.30
N ALA A 134 7.43 13.19 -10.29
CA ALA A 134 7.87 13.14 -11.66
C ALA A 134 9.18 13.95 -11.80
N ALA A 135 10.21 13.37 -12.39
CA ALA A 135 11.47 14.10 -12.68
C ALA A 135 11.23 15.27 -13.65
N ASP A 136 10.18 15.18 -14.40
CA ASP A 136 9.63 16.14 -15.36
C ASP A 136 8.11 16.03 -15.26
N ALA A 137 7.38 17.08 -15.57
CA ALA A 137 5.92 17.14 -15.53
C ALA A 137 5.23 16.05 -16.41
N GLU A 138 5.98 15.37 -17.26
CA GLU A 138 5.48 14.31 -18.15
C GLU A 138 5.53 12.91 -17.54
N ARG A 139 6.17 12.72 -16.37
CA ARG A 139 6.31 11.40 -15.75
C ARG A 139 5.39 11.23 -14.56
N GLU A 140 4.69 10.12 -14.56
CA GLU A 140 3.86 9.69 -13.43
C GLU A 140 4.70 9.55 -12.14
N PRO A 141 4.26 10.11 -11.00
CA PRO A 141 4.94 9.91 -9.73
C PRO A 141 5.00 8.42 -9.37
N ARG A 142 5.94 8.07 -8.49
CA ARG A 142 6.16 6.67 -8.09
C ARG A 142 6.24 6.56 -6.58
N PHE A 143 5.73 5.45 -6.05
CA PHE A 143 5.80 5.18 -4.62
C PHE A 143 6.40 3.82 -4.29
N THR A 144 6.77 3.65 -3.03
CA THR A 144 7.11 2.38 -2.38
C THR A 144 6.40 2.29 -1.04
N VAL A 145 6.05 1.09 -0.61
CA VAL A 145 5.45 0.84 0.70
C VAL A 145 6.54 0.61 1.74
N LEU A 146 6.43 1.23 2.90
CA LEU A 146 7.30 0.94 4.03
C LEU A 146 6.82 -0.30 4.77
N THR A 147 7.78 -1.11 5.22
CA THR A 147 7.49 -2.30 5.99
C THR A 147 8.18 -2.25 7.35
N THR A 148 7.57 -2.88 8.33
CA THR A 148 8.09 -3.04 9.70
C THR A 148 8.04 -4.50 10.13
N ARG A 149 8.48 -4.83 11.35
CA ARG A 149 8.28 -6.15 11.94
C ARG A 149 6.78 -6.47 12.01
N PRO A 150 6.38 -7.74 11.89
CA PRO A 150 4.97 -8.09 11.92
C PRO A 150 4.41 -7.98 13.35
N ASN A 151 3.10 -7.76 13.46
CA ASN A 151 2.33 -8.06 14.66
C ASN A 151 2.05 -9.59 14.74
N LYS A 152 1.40 -10.04 15.79
CA LYS A 152 1.11 -11.46 16.02
C LYS A 152 0.25 -12.06 14.90
N LEU A 153 -0.74 -11.31 14.40
CA LEU A 153 -1.64 -11.76 13.33
C LEU A 153 -0.85 -12.10 12.04
N ILE A 154 0.03 -11.19 11.61
CA ILE A 154 0.77 -11.35 10.35
C ILE A 154 1.98 -12.27 10.52
N SER A 155 2.58 -12.34 11.72
CA SER A 155 3.75 -13.20 11.99
C SER A 155 3.50 -14.68 11.73
N ALA A 156 2.25 -15.12 11.76
CA ALA A 156 1.86 -16.48 11.43
C ALA A 156 2.12 -16.83 9.94
N ILE A 157 2.23 -15.83 9.07
CA ILE A 157 2.33 -15.99 7.62
C ILE A 157 3.62 -15.36 7.08
N HIS A 158 4.00 -14.18 7.56
CA HIS A 158 5.14 -13.43 7.03
C HIS A 158 5.94 -12.74 8.15
N ASP A 159 7.25 -12.61 7.94
CA ASP A 159 8.20 -11.95 8.86
C ASP A 159 8.17 -10.41 8.81
N ARG A 160 7.38 -9.84 7.92
CA ARG A 160 7.19 -8.39 7.75
C ARG A 160 5.72 -8.04 7.53
N MET A 161 5.35 -6.82 7.90
CA MET A 161 4.06 -6.24 7.56
C MET A 161 4.24 -4.82 6.99
N PRO A 162 3.31 -4.29 6.20
CA PRO A 162 3.33 -2.89 5.83
C PRO A 162 3.18 -2.02 7.08
N VAL A 163 3.79 -0.84 7.08
CA VAL A 163 3.50 0.20 8.07
C VAL A 163 2.06 0.66 7.82
N ILE A 164 1.20 0.55 8.82
CA ILE A 164 -0.19 1.01 8.74
C ILE A 164 -0.29 2.31 9.53
N VAL A 165 -0.66 3.38 8.83
CA VAL A 165 -0.83 4.71 9.44
C VAL A 165 -2.28 4.84 9.93
N PRO A 166 -2.52 5.05 11.22
CA PRO A 166 -3.87 5.32 11.70
C PRO A 166 -4.43 6.59 11.04
N ALA A 167 -5.70 6.57 10.62
CA ALA A 167 -6.32 7.74 9.97
C ALA A 167 -6.22 9.02 10.81
N ALA A 168 -6.37 8.91 12.14
CA ALA A 168 -6.22 10.03 13.07
C ALA A 168 -4.78 10.58 13.18
N ARG A 169 -3.79 9.89 12.62
CA ARG A 169 -2.37 10.26 12.64
C ARG A 169 -1.82 10.54 11.23
N ILE A 170 -2.71 10.69 10.26
CA ILE A 170 -2.27 10.82 8.86
C ILE A 170 -1.48 12.12 8.62
N ASP A 171 -1.87 13.24 9.24
CA ASP A 171 -1.13 14.49 9.11
C ASP A 171 0.24 14.40 9.78
N ASP A 172 0.32 13.78 10.95
CA ASP A 172 1.62 13.52 11.61
C ASP A 172 2.53 12.69 10.69
N TRP A 173 1.97 11.69 10.02
CA TRP A 173 2.73 10.90 9.07
C TRP A 173 3.22 11.73 7.88
N LEU A 174 2.36 12.54 7.30
CA LEU A 174 2.68 13.29 6.09
C LEU A 174 3.58 14.50 6.35
N THR A 175 3.38 15.22 7.47
CA THR A 175 3.96 16.56 7.66
C THR A 175 4.90 16.70 8.85
N ALA A 176 4.78 15.86 9.90
CA ALA A 176 5.60 16.00 11.09
C ALA A 176 7.11 15.89 10.81
N PRO A 177 7.97 16.41 11.69
CA PRO A 177 9.40 16.19 11.60
C PRO A 177 9.76 14.70 11.47
N PRO A 178 10.83 14.33 10.76
CA PRO A 178 11.19 12.93 10.53
C PRO A 178 11.29 12.07 11.80
N ALA A 179 11.75 12.65 12.90
CA ALA A 179 11.87 11.95 14.17
C ALA A 179 10.50 11.50 14.71
N ASP A 180 9.48 12.37 14.59
CA ASP A 180 8.13 12.10 15.06
C ASP A 180 7.40 11.13 14.14
N ALA A 181 7.56 11.30 12.81
CA ALA A 181 7.03 10.36 11.83
C ALA A 181 7.64 8.96 11.97
N ALA A 182 8.92 8.86 12.36
CA ALA A 182 9.58 7.58 12.59
C ALA A 182 8.94 6.76 13.70
N ALA A 183 8.32 7.39 14.70
CA ALA A 183 7.59 6.72 15.77
C ALA A 183 6.35 5.97 15.27
N LEU A 184 5.82 6.33 14.09
CA LEU A 184 4.72 5.63 13.43
C LEU A 184 5.17 4.37 12.64
N ILE A 185 6.48 4.16 12.49
CA ILE A 185 7.03 2.94 11.86
C ILE A 185 7.05 1.83 12.91
N ALA A 186 5.89 1.32 13.21
CA ALA A 186 5.68 0.28 14.21
C ALA A 186 4.65 -0.77 13.72
N PRO A 187 4.65 -1.98 14.27
CA PRO A 187 3.56 -2.91 14.04
C PRO A 187 2.21 -2.30 14.41
N ALA A 188 1.21 -2.49 13.57
CA ALA A 188 -0.15 -2.09 13.92
C ALA A 188 -0.69 -2.92 15.09
N PRO A 189 -1.61 -2.37 15.92
CA PRO A 189 -2.33 -3.13 16.94
C PRO A 189 -2.97 -4.40 16.36
N GLU A 190 -3.13 -5.42 17.20
CA GLU A 190 -3.61 -6.75 16.77
C GLU A 190 -5.03 -6.73 16.22
N ASP A 191 -5.85 -5.82 16.69
CA ASP A 191 -7.26 -5.62 16.33
C ASP A 191 -7.47 -4.69 15.13
N THR A 192 -6.40 -4.13 14.58
CA THR A 192 -6.48 -3.22 13.40
C THR A 192 -6.99 -3.96 12.16
N LEU A 193 -6.61 -5.21 12.00
CA LEU A 193 -6.91 -6.02 10.83
C LEU A 193 -7.48 -7.38 11.21
N ILE A 194 -8.24 -7.93 10.27
CA ILE A 194 -8.59 -9.36 10.24
C ILE A 194 -7.98 -9.99 8.98
N ALA A 195 -7.76 -11.30 9.03
CA ALA A 195 -7.24 -12.09 7.91
C ALA A 195 -8.34 -13.02 7.38
N THR A 196 -8.78 -12.80 6.16
CA THR A 196 -9.80 -13.61 5.50
C THR A 196 -9.15 -14.48 4.42
N PRO A 197 -9.27 -15.81 4.48
CA PRO A 197 -8.84 -16.68 3.38
C PRO A 197 -9.64 -16.38 2.12
N VAL A 198 -8.96 -16.29 0.98
CA VAL A 198 -9.60 -15.95 -0.30
C VAL A 198 -9.19 -16.88 -1.42
N SER A 199 -9.88 -16.78 -2.55
CA SER A 199 -9.63 -17.59 -3.74
C SER A 199 -8.20 -17.46 -4.26
N ARG A 200 -7.61 -18.57 -4.67
CA ARG A 200 -6.32 -18.60 -5.39
C ARG A 200 -6.35 -17.87 -6.75
N ARG A 201 -7.53 -17.38 -7.17
CA ARG A 201 -7.68 -16.52 -8.35
C ARG A 201 -6.76 -15.30 -8.28
N VAL A 202 -6.57 -14.71 -7.09
CA VAL A 202 -5.69 -13.57 -6.85
C VAL A 202 -4.20 -13.86 -7.16
N ASN A 203 -3.78 -15.13 -7.22
CA ASN A 203 -2.40 -15.50 -7.51
C ASN A 203 -1.97 -15.06 -8.92
N LYS A 204 -2.89 -14.94 -9.87
CA LYS A 204 -2.62 -14.43 -11.22
C LYS A 204 -2.86 -12.92 -11.26
N VAL A 205 -1.83 -12.13 -11.56
CA VAL A 205 -1.92 -10.65 -11.66
C VAL A 205 -2.99 -10.19 -12.66
N ALA A 206 -3.19 -10.95 -13.74
CA ALA A 206 -4.18 -10.60 -14.75
C ALA A 206 -5.64 -10.70 -14.27
N ASN A 207 -5.89 -11.38 -13.14
CA ASN A 207 -7.22 -11.43 -12.55
C ASN A 207 -7.37 -10.21 -11.62
N ASP A 208 -8.30 -9.33 -11.92
CA ASP A 208 -8.56 -8.11 -11.17
C ASP A 208 -10.08 -7.86 -11.13
N ASP A 209 -10.78 -8.74 -10.44
CA ASP A 209 -12.23 -8.72 -10.29
C ASP A 209 -12.66 -9.23 -8.89
N ALA A 210 -13.93 -9.04 -8.55
CA ALA A 210 -14.47 -9.37 -7.23
C ALA A 210 -14.27 -10.84 -6.83
N ALA A 211 -14.13 -11.77 -7.79
CA ALA A 211 -13.86 -13.17 -7.47
C ALA A 211 -12.47 -13.42 -6.88
N CYS A 212 -11.57 -12.42 -6.91
CA CYS A 212 -10.31 -12.48 -6.16
C CYS A 212 -10.53 -12.48 -4.65
N LEU A 213 -11.63 -11.91 -4.17
CA LEU A 213 -12.02 -11.86 -2.75
C LEU A 213 -13.04 -12.92 -2.37
N ALA A 214 -13.47 -13.76 -3.32
CA ALA A 214 -14.36 -14.88 -3.01
C ALA A 214 -13.70 -15.86 -2.03
N PRO A 215 -14.47 -16.61 -1.23
CA PRO A 215 -13.92 -17.69 -0.42
C PRO A 215 -13.08 -18.67 -1.25
N PRO A 216 -12.09 -19.37 -0.64
CA PRO A 216 -11.37 -20.44 -1.32
C PRO A 216 -12.36 -21.47 -1.85
N GLU A 217 -12.09 -22.02 -3.04
CA GLU A 217 -12.81 -23.19 -3.51
C GLU A 217 -12.63 -24.33 -2.49
N ALA A 218 -13.72 -24.97 -2.09
CA ALA A 218 -13.64 -26.16 -1.26
C ALA A 218 -12.78 -27.18 -2.00
N ASP A 219 -11.74 -27.69 -1.35
CA ASP A 219 -10.92 -28.75 -1.93
C ASP A 219 -11.83 -29.90 -2.36
N ALA A 220 -11.90 -30.18 -3.65
CA ALA A 220 -12.64 -31.29 -4.22
C ALA A 220 -12.01 -32.67 -3.87
N GLN A 221 -11.24 -32.73 -2.78
CA GLN A 221 -10.65 -33.95 -2.22
C GLN A 221 -11.50 -34.47 -1.05
N GLY A 222 -12.66 -35.02 -1.37
CA GLY A 222 -13.52 -35.61 -0.36
C GLY A 222 -14.64 -36.48 -0.93
N SER A 223 -14.46 -37.08 -2.10
CA SER A 223 -15.38 -38.13 -2.56
C SER A 223 -14.62 -39.19 -3.36
N LEU A 224 -13.87 -39.99 -2.65
CA LEU A 224 -13.46 -41.34 -3.08
C LEU A 224 -13.82 -42.29 -1.94
N PHE A 225 -15.10 -42.55 -1.77
CA PHE A 225 -15.64 -43.77 -1.17
C PHE A 225 -16.99 -44.09 -1.80
#